data_3ac092e8b47a4db787496eaa19c0aae0
#
_entry.id   3ac092e8b47a4db787496eaa19c0aae0
#
_cell.length_a   1.000
_cell.length_b   1.000
_cell.length_c   1.000
_cell.angle_alpha   90.00
_cell.angle_beta   90.00
_cell.angle_gamma   90.00
#
_symmetry.space_group_name_H-M   'P 1'
#
loop_
_entity.id
_entity.type
_entity.pdbx_description
1 polymer ?
#
loop_
_entity_poly.entity_id
_entity_poly.type
_entity_poly.pdbx_seq_one_letter_code
_entity_poly.pdbx_strand_id
1 'polypeptide(L)'
;MARERETARTAQAWIEPLADDPEAMSALAVARARLRAGGALTGLRRMRVFELRGAIPDRAKVAELLHRSIQFYNPAKERCTIRLEPRDPVPLAARETALLVLERGGERRPAAERWWRHETGASAEIREGTAWALTFREGEGSEGAARDLVTLRDRGHGLLCNPHWQEARIAAGTVPLPWIEGMPKAAAASKGMRARGAAASMGRTGRKRRSYR
;
A
#
# COMPACT_ATOMS: atom_id res chain seq x y z
N MET A 1 -33.09 6.84 -25.28
CA MET A 1 -31.65 7.15 -25.27
C MET A 1 -31.06 6.38 -24.10
N ALA A 2 -30.46 5.23 -24.36
CA ALA A 2 -29.78 4.43 -23.35
C ALA A 2 -28.47 5.18 -22.99
N ARG A 3 -28.34 5.64 -21.75
CA ARG A 3 -27.05 6.03 -21.19
C ARG A 3 -26.19 4.76 -21.20
N GLU A 4 -25.23 4.66 -22.12
CA GLU A 4 -24.15 3.72 -22.01
C GLU A 4 -23.61 3.83 -20.58
N ARG A 5 -23.60 2.74 -19.85
CA ARG A 5 -22.94 2.63 -18.56
C ARG A 5 -21.44 2.72 -18.88
N GLU A 6 -20.93 3.95 -18.86
CA GLU A 6 -19.48 4.19 -18.97
C GLU A 6 -18.81 3.37 -17.87
N THR A 7 -18.12 2.33 -18.31
CA THR A 7 -17.40 1.43 -17.40
C THR A 7 -16.36 2.25 -16.64
N ALA A 8 -16.51 2.30 -15.32
CA ALA A 8 -15.59 3.05 -14.48
C ALA A 8 -14.15 2.57 -14.73
N ARG A 9 -13.31 3.47 -15.22
CA ARG A 9 -11.88 3.22 -15.45
C ARG A 9 -11.07 3.68 -14.25
N THR A 10 -9.87 3.15 -14.10
CA THR A 10 -8.91 3.61 -13.09
C THR A 10 -7.69 4.18 -13.78
N ALA A 11 -7.31 5.39 -13.41
CA ALA A 11 -6.01 5.96 -13.72
C ALA A 11 -5.16 5.99 -12.44
N GLN A 12 -3.86 5.70 -12.58
CA GLN A 12 -2.90 5.81 -11.49
C GLN A 12 -1.82 6.81 -11.91
N ALA A 13 -1.57 7.82 -11.07
CA ALA A 13 -0.54 8.82 -11.29
C ALA A 13 0.52 8.71 -10.19
N TRP A 14 1.77 8.51 -10.60
CA TRP A 14 2.94 8.45 -9.74
C TRP A 14 3.68 9.77 -9.80
N ILE A 15 3.90 10.38 -8.66
CA ILE A 15 4.54 11.68 -8.53
C ILE A 15 5.89 11.53 -7.83
N GLU A 16 6.95 11.79 -8.58
CA GLU A 16 8.33 11.69 -8.11
C GLU A 16 8.94 13.07 -7.94
N PRO A 17 9.65 13.37 -6.85
CA PRO A 17 10.46 14.58 -6.77
C PRO A 17 11.60 14.56 -7.80
N LEU A 18 11.94 15.71 -8.37
CA LEU A 18 13.09 15.87 -9.28
C LEU A 18 14.42 15.98 -8.52
N ALA A 19 14.37 16.34 -7.25
CA ALA A 19 15.52 16.41 -6.37
C ALA A 19 15.44 15.32 -5.29
N ASP A 20 16.55 15.12 -4.57
CA ASP A 20 16.59 14.21 -3.43
C ASP A 20 15.53 14.60 -2.39
N ASP A 21 14.77 13.59 -1.94
CA ASP A 21 13.74 13.77 -0.92
C ASP A 21 14.37 13.66 0.48
N PRO A 22 14.38 14.74 1.29
CA PRO A 22 14.97 14.72 2.63
C PRO A 22 14.34 13.69 3.56
N GLU A 23 13.05 13.39 3.41
CA GLU A 23 12.36 12.37 4.20
C GLU A 23 12.85 10.97 3.84
N ALA A 24 13.01 10.67 2.55
CA ALA A 24 13.57 9.40 2.10
C ALA A 24 15.03 9.23 2.55
N MET A 25 15.83 10.28 2.46
CA MET A 25 17.21 10.27 2.94
C MET A 25 17.30 10.00 4.45
N SER A 26 16.49 10.71 5.23
CA SER A 26 16.44 10.53 6.69
C SER A 26 15.94 9.13 7.07
N ALA A 27 14.89 8.65 6.41
CA ALA A 27 14.36 7.31 6.64
C ALA A 27 15.41 6.23 6.32
N LEU A 28 16.14 6.37 5.21
CA LEU A 28 17.21 5.45 4.84
C LEU A 28 18.33 5.44 5.89
N ALA A 29 18.75 6.62 6.36
CA ALA A 29 19.79 6.74 7.38
C ALA A 29 19.36 6.08 8.70
N VAL A 30 18.11 6.33 9.15
CA VAL A 30 17.57 5.70 10.37
C VAL A 30 17.43 4.20 10.20
N ALA A 31 16.90 3.73 9.05
CA ALA A 31 16.76 2.30 8.77
C ALA A 31 18.13 1.59 8.90
N ARG A 32 19.15 2.12 8.23
CA ARG A 32 20.51 1.56 8.27
C ARG A 32 21.14 1.54 9.67
N ALA A 33 20.88 2.56 10.45
CA ALA A 33 21.47 2.69 11.78
C ALA A 33 20.77 1.85 12.84
N ARG A 34 19.48 1.55 12.67
CA ARG A 34 18.65 1.04 13.79
C ARG A 34 17.82 -0.20 13.49
N LEU A 35 17.51 -0.49 12.21
CA LEU A 35 16.63 -1.60 11.87
C LEU A 35 17.40 -2.85 11.44
N ARG A 36 16.83 -4.02 11.69
CA ARG A 36 17.40 -5.30 11.27
C ARG A 36 17.52 -5.41 9.75
N ALA A 37 16.46 -4.97 9.04
CA ALA A 37 16.48 -4.92 7.57
C ALA A 37 17.38 -3.82 7.01
N GLY A 38 17.87 -2.90 7.84
CA GLY A 38 18.63 -1.73 7.39
C GLY A 38 19.96 -2.05 6.74
N GLY A 39 20.63 -3.13 7.19
CA GLY A 39 21.89 -3.58 6.59
C GLY A 39 21.75 -4.05 5.15
N ALA A 40 20.58 -4.59 4.79
CA ALA A 40 20.24 -5.02 3.43
C ALA A 40 19.78 -3.86 2.54
N LEU A 41 19.21 -2.79 3.13
CA LEU A 41 18.61 -1.68 2.39
C LEU A 41 19.69 -0.74 1.80
N THR A 42 19.80 -0.73 0.48
CA THR A 42 20.80 0.08 -0.24
C THR A 42 20.23 1.37 -0.80
N GLY A 43 18.92 1.45 -1.03
CA GLY A 43 18.24 2.64 -1.54
C GLY A 43 16.82 2.74 -1.05
N LEU A 44 16.34 3.99 -0.95
CA LEU A 44 14.97 4.32 -0.58
C LEU A 44 14.56 5.59 -1.32
N ARG A 45 13.46 5.52 -2.08
CA ARG A 45 12.85 6.68 -2.73
C ARG A 45 11.39 6.77 -2.30
N ARG A 46 10.89 7.99 -2.16
CA ARG A 46 9.50 8.26 -1.80
C ARG A 46 8.79 8.93 -2.97
N MET A 47 7.55 8.53 -3.21
CA MET A 47 6.68 9.05 -4.25
C MET A 47 5.27 9.19 -3.69
N ARG A 48 4.47 10.08 -4.27
CA ARG A 48 3.02 10.09 -4.06
C ARG A 48 2.35 9.29 -5.17
N VAL A 49 1.28 8.60 -4.82
CA VAL A 49 0.48 7.86 -5.80
C VAL A 49 -0.96 8.30 -5.68
N PHE A 50 -1.52 8.80 -6.79
CA PHE A 50 -2.96 9.06 -6.88
C PHE A 50 -3.63 7.96 -7.67
N GLU A 51 -4.82 7.57 -7.24
CA GLU A 51 -5.75 6.76 -8.02
C GLU A 51 -7.03 7.55 -8.27
N LEU A 52 -7.38 7.68 -9.54
CA LEU A 52 -8.58 8.33 -10.01
C LEU A 52 -9.51 7.26 -10.60
N ARG A 53 -10.72 7.12 -10.08
CA ARG A 53 -11.69 6.14 -10.55
C ARG A 53 -12.99 6.81 -10.97
N GLY A 54 -13.47 6.49 -12.15
CA GLY A 54 -14.73 7.02 -12.71
C GLY A 54 -14.67 7.19 -14.21
N ALA A 55 -15.26 8.25 -14.71
CA ALA A 55 -15.15 8.66 -16.12
C ALA A 55 -13.76 9.26 -16.37
N ILE A 56 -12.81 8.38 -16.67
CA ILE A 56 -11.42 8.77 -16.90
C ILE A 56 -11.18 8.92 -18.42
N PRO A 57 -10.76 10.11 -18.92
CA PRO A 57 -10.46 10.31 -20.32
C PRO A 57 -9.19 9.56 -20.77
N ASP A 58 -8.75 9.80 -21.97
CA ASP A 58 -7.50 9.25 -22.48
C ASP A 58 -6.26 9.78 -21.72
N ARG A 59 -5.12 9.15 -21.95
CA ARG A 59 -3.85 9.47 -21.28
C ARG A 59 -3.42 10.93 -21.46
N ALA A 60 -3.58 11.47 -22.67
CA ALA A 60 -3.14 12.84 -22.98
C ALA A 60 -3.97 13.85 -22.19
N LYS A 61 -5.28 13.65 -22.14
CA LYS A 61 -6.19 14.52 -21.36
C LYS A 61 -5.98 14.38 -19.86
N VAL A 62 -5.74 13.16 -19.35
CA VAL A 62 -5.37 12.98 -17.94
C VAL A 62 -4.07 13.73 -17.62
N ALA A 63 -3.05 13.62 -18.49
CA ALA A 63 -1.78 14.31 -18.29
C ALA A 63 -1.94 15.84 -18.26
N GLU A 64 -2.71 16.39 -19.21
CA GLU A 64 -3.04 17.83 -19.24
C GLU A 64 -3.72 18.28 -17.95
N LEU A 65 -4.76 17.55 -17.51
CA LEU A 65 -5.51 17.88 -16.30
C LEU A 65 -4.62 17.86 -15.06
N LEU A 66 -3.86 16.81 -14.86
CA LEU A 66 -2.96 16.70 -13.70
C LEU A 66 -1.91 17.82 -13.72
N HIS A 67 -1.38 18.18 -14.89
CA HIS A 67 -0.37 19.22 -15.04
C HIS A 67 -0.90 20.63 -14.68
N ARG A 68 -2.20 20.86 -14.84
CA ARG A 68 -2.83 22.17 -14.58
C ARG A 68 -3.14 22.42 -13.10
N SER A 69 -2.98 21.43 -12.22
CA SER A 69 -3.39 21.57 -10.84
C SER A 69 -2.29 21.17 -9.85
N ILE A 70 -1.85 22.13 -9.06
CA ILE A 70 -0.91 21.92 -7.95
C ILE A 70 -1.46 20.97 -6.87
N GLN A 71 -2.74 20.63 -6.89
CA GLN A 71 -3.32 19.63 -5.99
C GLN A 71 -2.73 18.24 -6.24
N PHE A 72 -2.30 17.95 -7.47
CA PHE A 72 -1.67 16.70 -7.84
C PHE A 72 -0.15 16.80 -7.74
N TYR A 73 0.46 17.74 -8.45
CA TYR A 73 1.91 17.90 -8.41
C TYR A 73 2.35 19.28 -8.90
N ASN A 74 3.60 19.63 -8.59
CA ASN A 74 4.26 20.84 -9.10
C ASN A 74 5.24 20.45 -10.22
N PRO A 75 4.93 20.75 -11.51
CA PRO A 75 5.79 20.33 -12.62
C PRO A 75 7.22 20.89 -12.59
N ALA A 76 7.46 21.99 -11.87
CA ALA A 76 8.80 22.55 -11.69
C ALA A 76 9.67 21.77 -10.69
N LYS A 77 9.06 20.91 -9.84
CA LYS A 77 9.73 20.18 -8.77
C LYS A 77 9.50 18.68 -8.82
N GLU A 78 8.53 18.24 -9.60
CA GLU A 78 8.06 16.86 -9.59
C GLU A 78 7.80 16.35 -11.01
N ARG A 79 7.91 15.05 -11.20
CA ARG A 79 7.56 14.33 -12.43
C ARG A 79 6.32 13.50 -12.21
N CYS A 80 5.45 13.40 -13.20
CA CYS A 80 4.26 12.57 -13.18
C CYS A 80 4.36 11.44 -14.21
N THR A 81 4.18 10.19 -13.77
CA THR A 81 4.02 9.01 -14.62
C THR A 81 2.60 8.49 -14.50
N ILE A 82 1.89 8.32 -15.64
CA ILE A 82 0.49 7.92 -15.67
C ILE A 82 0.35 6.48 -16.17
N ARG A 83 -0.48 5.71 -15.47
CA ARG A 83 -0.90 4.35 -15.84
C ARG A 83 -2.41 4.32 -16.01
N LEU A 84 -2.88 3.75 -17.12
CA LEU A 84 -4.29 3.45 -17.40
C LEU A 84 -4.54 1.95 -17.50
N GLU A 85 -3.49 1.17 -17.70
CA GLU A 85 -3.54 -0.28 -17.85
C GLU A 85 -2.51 -0.98 -16.93
N PRO A 86 -2.76 -2.21 -16.48
CA PRO A 86 -1.82 -2.93 -15.62
C PRO A 86 -0.42 -3.11 -16.20
N ARG A 87 -0.31 -3.20 -17.55
CA ARG A 87 0.97 -3.33 -18.28
C ARG A 87 1.75 -2.03 -18.43
N ASP A 88 1.12 -0.88 -18.16
CA ASP A 88 1.82 0.40 -18.23
C ASP A 88 2.96 0.44 -17.20
N PRO A 89 4.10 1.06 -17.58
CA PRO A 89 5.25 1.11 -16.70
C PRO A 89 4.97 1.90 -15.41
N VAL A 90 5.58 1.46 -14.33
CA VAL A 90 5.71 2.21 -13.08
C VAL A 90 7.11 2.84 -13.01
N PRO A 91 7.31 3.94 -12.28
CA PRO A 91 8.62 4.57 -12.13
C PRO A 91 9.50 3.82 -11.12
N LEU A 92 9.60 2.50 -11.28
CA LEU A 92 10.39 1.61 -10.44
C LEU A 92 11.49 0.95 -11.30
N ALA A 93 12.68 0.84 -10.73
CA ALA A 93 13.75 0.02 -11.33
C ALA A 93 13.44 -1.48 -11.16
N ALA A 94 14.03 -2.31 -12.02
CA ALA A 94 13.76 -3.75 -12.05
C ALA A 94 14.03 -4.50 -10.73
N ARG A 95 14.85 -3.94 -9.84
CA ARG A 95 15.21 -4.53 -8.53
C ARG A 95 14.56 -3.81 -7.35
N GLU A 96 13.66 -2.88 -7.60
CA GLU A 96 12.96 -2.17 -6.54
C GLU A 96 11.68 -2.91 -6.14
N THR A 97 11.47 -3.01 -4.83
CA THR A 97 10.22 -3.46 -4.23
C THR A 97 9.38 -2.24 -3.90
N ALA A 98 8.14 -2.21 -4.36
CA ALA A 98 7.22 -1.12 -4.04
C ALA A 98 6.48 -1.40 -2.73
N LEU A 99 6.39 -0.37 -1.91
CA LEU A 99 5.63 -0.36 -0.68
C LEU A 99 4.68 0.84 -0.70
N LEU A 100 3.37 0.60 -0.58
CA LEU A 100 2.35 1.64 -0.45
C LEU A 100 1.95 1.78 1.00
N VAL A 101 1.93 3.00 1.50
CA VAL A 101 1.44 3.37 2.83
C VAL A 101 0.22 4.27 2.67
N LEU A 102 -0.87 3.92 3.33
CA LEU A 102 -2.15 4.61 3.30
C LEU A 102 -2.59 5.01 4.70
N GLU A 103 -3.19 6.18 4.84
CA GLU A 103 -3.91 6.56 6.05
C GLU A 103 -5.26 5.84 6.08
N ARG A 104 -5.61 5.22 7.20
CA ARG A 104 -6.87 4.47 7.34
C ARG A 104 -8.07 5.40 7.22
N GLY A 105 -8.79 5.31 6.10
CA GLY A 105 -9.95 6.15 5.79
C GLY A 105 -9.62 7.60 5.43
N GLY A 106 -8.32 7.97 5.34
CA GLY A 106 -7.86 9.31 5.01
C GLY A 106 -7.29 9.47 3.60
N GLU A 107 -7.35 8.44 2.77
CA GLU A 107 -6.77 8.43 1.42
C GLU A 107 -7.56 9.26 0.39
N ARG A 108 -8.84 9.58 0.65
CA ARG A 108 -9.65 10.39 -0.27
C ARG A 108 -9.25 11.85 -0.30
N ARG A 109 -9.34 12.45 -1.49
CA ARG A 109 -9.00 13.87 -1.75
C ARG A 109 -10.20 14.65 -2.28
N PRO A 110 -11.17 15.05 -1.42
CA PRO A 110 -12.40 15.71 -1.86
C PRO A 110 -12.16 17.03 -2.60
N ALA A 111 -11.09 17.76 -2.29
CA ALA A 111 -10.74 18.98 -3.00
C ALA A 111 -10.34 18.69 -4.46
N ALA A 112 -9.53 17.67 -4.69
CA ALA A 112 -9.14 17.23 -6.02
C ALA A 112 -10.34 16.68 -6.81
N GLU A 113 -11.27 15.96 -6.14
CA GLU A 113 -12.50 15.46 -6.75
C GLU A 113 -13.43 16.62 -7.21
N ARG A 114 -13.56 17.67 -6.40
CA ARG A 114 -14.33 18.87 -6.80
C ARG A 114 -13.69 19.58 -7.96
N TRP A 115 -12.37 19.75 -7.93
CA TRP A 115 -11.61 20.37 -9.03
C TRP A 115 -11.78 19.54 -10.32
N TRP A 116 -11.61 18.21 -10.24
CA TRP A 116 -11.79 17.31 -11.39
C TRP A 116 -13.17 17.45 -12.02
N ARG A 117 -14.22 17.45 -11.19
CA ARG A 117 -15.61 17.63 -11.66
C ARG A 117 -15.80 18.99 -12.33
N HIS A 118 -15.21 20.04 -11.82
CA HIS A 118 -15.28 21.38 -12.42
C HIS A 118 -14.63 21.39 -13.80
N GLU A 119 -13.46 20.79 -13.95
CA GLU A 119 -12.70 20.80 -15.20
C GLU A 119 -13.26 19.86 -16.28
N THR A 120 -13.85 18.74 -15.89
CA THR A 120 -14.28 17.69 -16.83
C THR A 120 -15.79 17.56 -16.98
N GLY A 121 -16.58 18.14 -16.08
CA GLY A 121 -18.01 17.89 -15.98
C GLY A 121 -18.37 16.49 -15.43
N ALA A 122 -17.40 15.62 -15.20
CA ALA A 122 -17.57 14.25 -14.78
C ALA A 122 -17.03 14.00 -13.37
N SER A 123 -17.63 13.04 -12.65
CA SER A 123 -17.18 12.68 -11.32
C SER A 123 -16.10 11.62 -11.38
N ALA A 124 -15.05 11.80 -10.59
CA ALA A 124 -14.07 10.77 -10.28
C ALA A 124 -13.84 10.73 -8.77
N GLU A 125 -13.70 9.54 -8.21
CA GLU A 125 -13.17 9.35 -6.87
C GLU A 125 -11.65 9.43 -6.94
N ILE A 126 -11.03 10.25 -6.09
CA ILE A 126 -9.59 10.48 -6.08
C ILE A 126 -9.04 10.13 -4.72
N ARG A 127 -8.09 9.19 -4.70
CA ARG A 127 -7.37 8.72 -3.52
C ARG A 127 -5.89 8.99 -3.66
N GLU A 128 -5.21 9.17 -2.55
CA GLU A 128 -3.76 9.39 -2.50
C GLU A 128 -3.12 8.47 -1.47
N GLY A 129 -1.94 7.96 -1.79
CA GLY A 129 -1.08 7.22 -0.88
C GLY A 129 0.39 7.60 -1.08
N THR A 130 1.22 7.22 -0.13
CA THR A 130 2.68 7.34 -0.22
C THR A 130 3.28 6.01 -0.66
N ALA A 131 3.97 6.02 -1.79
CA ALA A 131 4.74 4.86 -2.25
C ALA A 131 6.22 5.03 -1.90
N TRP A 132 6.84 3.94 -1.47
CA TRP A 132 8.27 3.82 -1.24
C TRP A 132 8.85 2.79 -2.21
N ALA A 133 9.88 3.15 -2.93
CA ALA A 133 10.68 2.22 -3.72
C ALA A 133 11.92 1.81 -2.92
N LEU A 134 12.01 0.53 -2.62
CA LEU A 134 13.03 -0.08 -1.75
C LEU A 134 14.02 -0.84 -2.61
N THR A 135 15.30 -0.50 -2.52
CA THR A 135 16.38 -1.26 -3.15
C THR A 135 17.15 -2.03 -2.07
N PHE A 136 17.23 -3.34 -2.23
CA PHE A 136 17.97 -4.21 -1.33
C PHE A 136 19.25 -4.73 -2.00
N ARG A 137 20.22 -5.15 -1.18
CA ARG A 137 21.42 -5.85 -1.64
C ARG A 137 21.02 -7.16 -2.34
N GLU A 138 21.78 -7.53 -3.36
CA GLU A 138 21.54 -8.75 -4.13
C GLU A 138 21.58 -10.00 -3.22
N GLY A 139 20.60 -10.91 -3.42
CA GLY A 139 20.49 -12.14 -2.64
C GLY A 139 19.78 -12.01 -1.28
N GLU A 140 19.46 -10.80 -0.84
CA GLU A 140 18.72 -10.59 0.42
C GLU A 140 17.21 -10.44 0.13
N GLY A 141 16.36 -11.28 0.77
CA GLY A 141 14.94 -11.42 0.47
C GLY A 141 14.14 -10.14 0.64
N SER A 142 13.83 -9.50 -0.50
CA SER A 142 13.26 -8.15 -0.55
C SER A 142 11.87 -8.02 0.12
N GLU A 143 10.98 -9.00 -0.01
CA GLU A 143 9.64 -8.92 0.56
C GLU A 143 9.64 -9.06 2.09
N GLY A 144 10.43 -9.97 2.64
CA GLY A 144 10.59 -10.12 4.08
C GLY A 144 11.19 -8.87 4.72
N ALA A 145 12.27 -8.35 4.14
CA ALA A 145 12.92 -7.12 4.57
C ALA A 145 11.99 -5.89 4.44
N ALA A 146 11.21 -5.79 3.36
CA ALA A 146 10.20 -4.75 3.20
C ALA A 146 9.11 -4.83 4.27
N ARG A 147 8.69 -6.06 4.65
CA ARG A 147 7.72 -6.28 5.72
C ARG A 147 8.25 -5.83 7.07
N ASP A 148 9.52 -6.05 7.36
CA ASP A 148 10.16 -5.60 8.60
C ASP A 148 10.23 -4.08 8.72
N LEU A 149 10.27 -3.34 7.61
CA LEU A 149 10.23 -1.88 7.59
C LEU A 149 8.85 -1.29 7.94
N VAL A 150 7.76 -2.05 7.83
CA VAL A 150 6.39 -1.58 8.06
C VAL A 150 5.70 -2.25 9.24
N THR A 151 6.24 -3.34 9.78
CA THR A 151 5.64 -4.06 10.89
C THR A 151 6.31 -3.68 12.19
N LEU A 152 5.60 -2.95 13.05
CA LEU A 152 6.10 -2.60 14.38
C LEU A 152 6.03 -3.82 15.31
N ARG A 153 7.19 -4.37 15.68
CA ARG A 153 7.33 -5.51 16.64
C ARG A 153 8.19 -5.13 17.84
N ASP A 154 9.32 -4.52 17.58
CA ASP A 154 10.28 -4.06 18.57
C ASP A 154 11.07 -2.86 18.01
N ARG A 155 12.13 -2.45 18.73
CA ARG A 155 12.97 -1.29 18.33
C ARG A 155 13.75 -1.48 17.02
N GLY A 156 13.85 -2.71 16.53
CA GLY A 156 14.55 -3.05 15.29
C GLY A 156 13.63 -3.21 14.09
N HIS A 157 12.33 -2.93 14.24
CA HIS A 157 11.31 -3.10 13.20
C HIS A 157 10.39 -1.90 13.13
N GLY A 158 9.81 -1.67 11.94
CA GLY A 158 8.79 -0.66 11.72
C GLY A 158 9.36 0.76 11.69
N LEU A 159 9.30 1.39 10.53
CA LEU A 159 9.72 2.79 10.34
C LEU A 159 8.76 3.50 9.39
N LEU A 160 8.39 2.84 8.28
CA LEU A 160 7.70 3.49 7.18
C LEU A 160 6.17 3.48 7.32
N CYS A 161 5.62 2.79 8.30
CA CYS A 161 4.18 2.68 8.53
C CYS A 161 3.87 2.75 10.02
N ASN A 162 2.98 3.64 10.41
CA ASN A 162 2.43 3.66 11.76
C ASN A 162 1.16 2.78 11.82
N PRO A 163 1.18 1.59 12.43
CA PRO A 163 0.07 0.64 12.40
C PRO A 163 -1.19 1.10 13.13
N HIS A 164 -1.10 2.16 13.93
CA HIS A 164 -2.27 2.70 14.65
C HIS A 164 -3.24 3.43 13.72
N TRP A 165 -2.74 4.08 12.66
CA TRP A 165 -3.55 4.88 11.76
C TRP A 165 -3.18 4.73 10.28
N GLN A 166 -2.19 3.89 9.97
CA GLN A 166 -1.79 3.57 8.60
C GLN A 166 -1.90 2.07 8.32
N GLU A 167 -1.97 1.73 7.06
CA GLU A 167 -1.80 0.38 6.54
C GLU A 167 -0.75 0.38 5.43
N ALA A 168 -0.09 -0.76 5.26
CA ALA A 168 0.94 -0.94 4.26
C ALA A 168 0.62 -2.10 3.31
N ARG A 169 0.95 -1.93 2.02
CA ARG A 169 0.81 -2.94 0.97
C ARG A 169 2.12 -3.08 0.23
N ILE A 170 2.61 -4.29 0.09
CA ILE A 170 3.88 -4.59 -0.58
C ILE A 170 3.59 -5.17 -1.95
N ALA A 171 4.31 -4.70 -2.97
CA ALA A 171 4.32 -5.25 -4.31
C ALA A 171 5.78 -5.58 -4.70
N ALA A 172 6.10 -6.87 -4.66
CA ALA A 172 7.35 -7.40 -5.18
C ALA A 172 7.14 -7.79 -6.65
N GLY A 173 7.68 -7.00 -7.58
CA GLY A 173 7.53 -7.21 -9.02
C GLY A 173 6.41 -6.38 -9.63
N THR A 174 5.22 -6.93 -9.84
CA THR A 174 4.12 -6.21 -10.49
C THR A 174 3.29 -5.39 -9.51
N VAL A 175 3.21 -4.09 -9.74
CA VAL A 175 2.33 -3.19 -8.98
C VAL A 175 0.89 -3.32 -9.51
N PRO A 176 -0.10 -3.60 -8.64
CA PRO A 176 -1.50 -3.67 -9.05
C PRO A 176 -2.05 -2.36 -9.61
N LEU A 177 -3.10 -2.47 -10.42
CA LEU A 177 -3.93 -1.34 -10.85
C LEU A 177 -5.40 -1.81 -10.81
N PRO A 178 -6.22 -1.36 -9.86
CA PRO A 178 -5.92 -0.39 -8.79
C PRO A 178 -5.02 -0.97 -7.67
N TRP A 179 -4.32 -0.12 -6.92
CA TRP A 179 -3.51 -0.50 -5.76
C TRP A 179 -4.00 0.15 -4.45
N ILE A 180 -4.44 1.42 -4.51
CA ILE A 180 -4.98 2.14 -3.35
C ILE A 180 -6.39 1.63 -3.00
N GLU A 181 -7.24 1.39 -3.97
CA GLU A 181 -8.62 0.93 -3.71
C GLU A 181 -8.70 -0.52 -3.20
N GLY A 182 -7.62 -1.22 -3.27
CA GLY A 182 -7.49 -2.47 -2.55
C GLY A 182 -7.74 -3.70 -3.36
N MET A 183 -6.89 -4.64 -3.12
CA MET A 183 -7.26 -6.06 -3.08
C MET A 183 -8.48 -6.22 -2.15
N PRO A 184 -9.51 -6.99 -2.52
CA PRO A 184 -10.56 -7.35 -1.58
C PRO A 184 -9.87 -7.84 -0.31
N LYS A 185 -10.31 -7.35 0.85
CA LYS A 185 -9.84 -7.85 2.15
C LYS A 185 -9.72 -9.35 2.01
N ALA A 186 -8.49 -9.88 2.03
CA ALA A 186 -8.30 -11.32 2.16
C ALA A 186 -9.17 -11.71 3.33
N ALA A 187 -10.15 -12.57 3.06
CA ALA A 187 -11.12 -13.00 4.04
C ALA A 187 -10.35 -13.32 5.30
N ALA A 188 -10.66 -12.65 6.39
CA ALA A 188 -10.02 -12.85 7.67
C ALA A 188 -9.98 -14.34 7.89
N ALA A 189 -8.77 -14.91 7.87
CA ALA A 189 -8.56 -16.33 7.99
C ALA A 189 -9.39 -16.79 9.17
N SER A 190 -10.33 -17.66 8.87
CA SER A 190 -11.33 -18.23 9.70
C SER A 190 -10.87 -18.40 11.15
N LYS A 191 -11.41 -17.56 11.99
CA LYS A 191 -11.37 -17.74 13.43
C LYS A 191 -12.23 -18.95 13.74
N GLY A 192 -11.59 -20.00 14.26
CA GLY A 192 -12.30 -20.95 15.12
C GLY A 192 -12.96 -22.14 14.44
N MET A 193 -12.19 -23.11 14.08
CA MET A 193 -12.63 -24.48 14.19
C MET A 193 -12.62 -24.85 15.69
N ARG A 194 -13.71 -24.52 16.37
CA ARG A 194 -14.00 -25.13 17.66
C ARG A 194 -14.20 -26.62 17.43
N ALA A 195 -13.20 -27.40 17.80
CA ALA A 195 -13.38 -28.83 17.99
C ALA A 195 -14.40 -29.03 19.10
N ARG A 196 -15.63 -29.38 18.73
CA ARG A 196 -16.58 -29.99 19.67
C ARG A 196 -16.10 -31.42 19.86
N GLY A 197 -15.32 -31.64 20.94
CA GLY A 197 -15.05 -32.96 21.44
C GLY A 197 -16.33 -33.55 21.98
N ALA A 198 -16.74 -34.65 21.37
CA ALA A 198 -17.84 -35.50 21.81
C ALA A 198 -17.55 -36.05 23.20
N ALA A 199 -18.47 -35.82 24.12
CA ALA A 199 -18.57 -36.57 25.33
C ALA A 199 -18.96 -38.01 24.98
N ALA A 200 -18.16 -38.97 25.31
CA ALA A 200 -18.56 -40.36 25.44
C ALA A 200 -18.36 -40.77 26.90
N SER A 201 -19.44 -41.16 27.45
CA SER A 201 -19.67 -41.71 28.80
C SER A 201 -19.06 -43.08 28.97
N MET A 202 -19.01 -43.48 30.19
CA MET A 202 -19.01 -44.83 30.78
C MET A 202 -17.69 -45.29 31.39
N GLY A 203 -17.85 -45.64 32.66
CA GLY A 203 -16.98 -46.57 33.34
C GLY A 203 -16.90 -46.40 34.85
N ARG A 204 -17.95 -46.79 35.53
CA ARG A 204 -18.09 -46.99 36.96
C ARG A 204 -17.23 -48.19 37.40
N THR A 205 -16.57 -48.11 38.52
CA THR A 205 -16.24 -49.12 39.56
C THR A 205 -14.86 -48.79 40.09
N GLY A 206 -14.64 -48.65 41.39
CA GLY A 206 -14.58 -49.56 42.45
C GLY A 206 -13.60 -49.06 43.50
N ARG A 207 -14.09 -48.58 44.60
CA ARG A 207 -13.72 -48.88 45.99
C ARG A 207 -12.29 -49.43 46.26
N LYS A 208 -11.46 -48.67 46.99
CA LYS A 208 -10.92 -49.23 48.28
C LYS A 208 -10.21 -48.17 49.14
N ARG A 209 -10.64 -48.11 50.39
CA ARG A 209 -10.00 -47.48 51.57
C ARG A 209 -8.63 -48.09 51.80
N ARG A 210 -7.69 -47.28 52.20
CA ARG A 210 -6.82 -47.60 53.38
C ARG A 210 -6.11 -46.32 53.85
N SER A 211 -6.37 -46.05 55.07
CA SER A 211 -5.68 -45.35 56.14
C SER A 211 -4.25 -45.81 56.40
N TYR A 212 -3.48 -44.93 56.92
CA TYR A 212 -2.41 -44.95 57.90
C TYR A 212 -1.30 -43.96 57.49
N ARG A 213 -0.96 -43.16 58.24
CA ARG A 213 -0.47 -42.48 59.46
C ARG A 213 0.08 -41.12 59.05
#